data_704321ccc76e3eb605cd9b0fba03575b
#
_entry.id   704321ccc76e3eb605cd9b0fba03575b
#
_cell.length_a   1.000
_cell.length_b   1.000
_cell.length_c   1.000
_cell.angle_alpha   90.00
_cell.angle_beta   90.00
_cell.angle_gamma   90.00
#
_symmetry.space_group_name_H-M   'P 1'
#
loop_
_entity.id
_entity.type
_entity.pdbx_description
1 polymer ?
#
loop_
_entity_poly.entity_id
_entity_poly.type
_entity_poly.pdbx_seq_one_letter_code
_entity_poly.pdbx_strand_id
1 'polypeptide(L)'
;MKTLHTTRLLLRPWEVSDAQALYTQAHNPIIGKRCGWLAHKSVEESREIIENVLRRPNSFAICLSDNTLIGSIGLLLQGESRLSVGENEAEIGYWLGEDFWGKGYMTEAALQVIHYALEELSLTQLWASVYKENIASQRVVEKCGFRYHHTLEDFLFPLIGERHTVLVYTLQKDMQ
;
A
#
# COMPACT_ATOMS: atom_id res chain seq x y z
N MET A 1 18.10 -0.36 2.41
CA MET A 1 16.64 -0.52 2.58
C MET A 1 16.39 -1.88 3.22
N LYS A 2 15.36 -2.01 4.05
CA LYS A 2 15.08 -3.22 4.84
C LYS A 2 14.28 -4.26 4.05
N THR A 3 14.46 -5.53 4.37
CA THR A 3 13.62 -6.64 3.93
C THR A 3 12.88 -7.20 5.14
N LEU A 4 11.58 -7.45 5.00
CA LEU A 4 10.73 -8.03 6.04
C LEU A 4 10.23 -9.39 5.57
N HIS A 5 10.09 -10.33 6.50
CA HIS A 5 9.67 -11.69 6.22
C HIS A 5 8.37 -12.01 6.98
N THR A 6 7.48 -12.74 6.33
CA THR A 6 6.30 -13.34 6.97
C THR A 6 6.34 -14.85 6.75
N THR A 7 5.29 -15.57 7.12
CA THR A 7 5.19 -17.01 6.87
C THR A 7 5.20 -17.37 5.39
N ARG A 8 4.57 -16.55 4.53
CA ARG A 8 4.38 -16.84 3.10
C ARG A 8 4.99 -15.81 2.18
N LEU A 9 5.43 -14.65 2.72
CA LEU A 9 5.79 -13.50 1.92
C LEU A 9 7.19 -12.99 2.24
N LEU A 10 7.81 -12.45 1.20
CA LEU A 10 9.01 -11.62 1.26
C LEU A 10 8.61 -10.18 0.88
N LEU A 11 8.78 -9.24 1.80
CA LEU A 11 8.58 -7.82 1.57
C LEU A 11 9.96 -7.19 1.41
N ARG A 12 10.38 -6.94 0.20
CA ARG A 12 11.73 -6.47 -0.13
C ARG A 12 11.71 -5.10 -0.82
N PRO A 13 12.85 -4.40 -0.83
CA PRO A 13 12.97 -3.21 -1.65
C PRO A 13 12.66 -3.51 -3.12
N TRP A 14 12.14 -2.51 -3.81
CA TRP A 14 11.94 -2.57 -5.25
C TRP A 14 13.26 -2.55 -6.00
N GLU A 15 13.37 -3.36 -7.04
CA GLU A 15 14.51 -3.42 -7.94
C GLU A 15 14.08 -3.03 -9.35
N VAL A 16 14.96 -2.39 -10.12
CA VAL A 16 14.67 -1.98 -11.50
C VAL A 16 14.34 -3.19 -12.38
N SER A 17 14.92 -4.35 -12.05
CA SER A 17 14.62 -5.64 -12.68
C SER A 17 13.18 -6.11 -12.51
N ASP A 18 12.42 -5.56 -11.53
CA ASP A 18 11.01 -5.90 -11.32
C ASP A 18 10.07 -5.29 -12.38
N ALA A 19 10.57 -4.45 -13.29
CA ALA A 19 9.75 -3.68 -14.23
C ALA A 19 8.78 -4.55 -15.05
N GLN A 20 9.23 -5.70 -15.54
CA GLN A 20 8.37 -6.63 -16.28
C GLN A 20 7.29 -7.25 -15.39
N ALA A 21 7.65 -7.66 -14.17
CA ALA A 21 6.73 -8.25 -13.22
C ALA A 21 5.70 -7.21 -12.73
N LEU A 22 6.14 -5.97 -12.49
CA LEU A 22 5.25 -4.85 -12.15
C LEU A 22 4.27 -4.59 -13.29
N TYR A 23 4.74 -4.48 -14.53
CA TYR A 23 3.88 -4.27 -15.69
C TYR A 23 2.82 -5.36 -15.81
N THR A 24 3.21 -6.62 -15.62
CA THR A 24 2.27 -7.77 -15.68
C THR A 24 1.09 -7.63 -14.72
N GLN A 25 1.27 -7.00 -13.57
CA GLN A 25 0.20 -6.73 -12.61
C GLN A 25 -0.48 -5.38 -12.86
N ALA A 26 0.31 -4.32 -13.05
CA ALA A 26 -0.14 -2.95 -13.05
C ALA A 26 -0.79 -2.48 -14.38
N HIS A 27 -0.66 -3.23 -15.47
CA HIS A 27 -1.39 -2.95 -16.71
C HIS A 27 -2.90 -3.22 -16.60
N ASN A 28 -3.33 -3.96 -15.57
CA ASN A 28 -4.75 -4.20 -15.30
C ASN A 28 -5.41 -2.92 -14.76
N PRO A 29 -6.37 -2.32 -15.52
CA PRO A 29 -6.99 -1.06 -15.12
C PRO A 29 -7.83 -1.16 -13.84
N ILE A 30 -8.29 -2.36 -13.47
CA ILE A 30 -9.07 -2.57 -12.25
C ILE A 30 -8.22 -2.27 -11.02
N ILE A 31 -6.93 -2.63 -11.02
CA ILE A 31 -6.02 -2.39 -9.90
C ILE A 31 -5.76 -0.88 -9.76
N GLY A 32 -5.32 -0.23 -10.84
CA GLY A 32 -5.03 1.20 -10.84
C GLY A 32 -6.23 2.04 -10.42
N LYS A 33 -7.41 1.76 -10.96
CA LYS A 33 -8.65 2.46 -10.62
C LYS A 33 -9.01 2.36 -9.13
N ARG A 34 -8.78 1.20 -8.50
CA ARG A 34 -9.03 0.99 -7.06
C ARG A 34 -8.01 1.66 -6.15
N CYS A 35 -6.87 2.08 -6.70
CA CYS A 35 -5.75 2.67 -5.95
C CYS A 35 -5.51 4.14 -6.31
N GLY A 36 -6.27 4.70 -7.27
CA GLY A 36 -6.18 6.10 -7.68
C GLY A 36 -5.00 6.41 -8.59
N TRP A 37 -4.56 5.44 -9.42
CA TRP A 37 -3.54 5.62 -10.45
C TRP A 37 -3.95 4.97 -11.78
N LEU A 38 -3.31 5.40 -12.88
CA LEU A 38 -3.58 4.88 -14.22
C LEU A 38 -2.87 3.55 -14.46
N ALA A 39 -3.52 2.63 -15.19
CA ALA A 39 -2.90 1.40 -15.63
C ALA A 39 -1.59 1.70 -16.40
N HIS A 40 -0.54 0.94 -16.11
CA HIS A 40 0.74 1.09 -16.80
C HIS A 40 0.62 0.69 -18.27
N LYS A 41 1.24 1.46 -19.15
CA LYS A 41 1.13 1.30 -20.61
C LYS A 41 2.24 0.45 -21.19
N SER A 42 3.39 0.38 -20.50
CA SER A 42 4.55 -0.38 -20.95
C SER A 42 5.45 -0.80 -19.78
N VAL A 43 6.41 -1.67 -20.07
CA VAL A 43 7.47 -2.08 -19.14
C VAL A 43 8.39 -0.90 -18.81
N GLU A 44 8.64 -0.02 -19.78
CA GLU A 44 9.44 1.18 -19.61
C GLU A 44 8.79 2.14 -18.61
N GLU A 45 7.48 2.39 -18.73
CA GLU A 45 6.73 3.19 -17.75
C GLU A 45 6.80 2.55 -16.37
N SER A 46 6.65 1.23 -16.26
CA SER A 46 6.80 0.51 -15.00
C SER A 46 8.20 0.66 -14.40
N ARG A 47 9.24 0.69 -15.24
CA ARG A 47 10.62 0.95 -14.82
C ARG A 47 10.78 2.35 -14.24
N GLU A 48 10.28 3.37 -14.93
CA GLU A 48 10.30 4.76 -14.47
C GLU A 48 9.55 4.94 -13.15
N ILE A 49 8.42 4.25 -12.98
CA ILE A 49 7.66 4.27 -11.73
C ILE A 49 8.43 3.59 -10.59
N ILE A 50 9.14 2.49 -10.85
CA ILE A 50 10.02 1.89 -9.85
C ILE A 50 11.09 2.89 -9.43
N GLU A 51 11.80 3.50 -10.37
CA GLU A 51 12.91 4.39 -10.10
C GLU A 51 12.50 5.67 -9.36
N ASN A 52 11.37 6.27 -9.74
CA ASN A 52 10.96 7.59 -9.27
C ASN A 52 9.93 7.57 -8.13
N VAL A 53 9.20 6.45 -7.94
CA VAL A 53 8.08 6.39 -6.98
C VAL A 53 8.22 5.25 -5.98
N LEU A 54 8.52 4.04 -6.44
CA LEU A 54 8.47 2.85 -5.59
C LEU A 54 9.79 2.57 -4.87
N ARG A 55 10.92 2.93 -5.45
CA ARG A 55 12.26 2.69 -4.90
C ARG A 55 12.66 3.75 -3.87
N ARG A 56 11.89 3.82 -2.78
CA ARG A 56 12.08 4.73 -1.66
C ARG A 56 12.05 3.98 -0.33
N PRO A 57 12.52 4.58 0.77
CA PRO A 57 12.39 3.98 2.09
C PRO A 57 10.93 3.63 2.41
N ASN A 58 10.74 2.54 3.16
CA ASN A 58 9.42 2.09 3.61
C ASN A 58 8.42 1.73 2.51
N SER A 59 8.91 1.48 1.29
CA SER A 59 8.14 0.95 0.16
C SER A 59 8.66 -0.43 -0.20
N PHE A 60 7.77 -1.42 -0.28
CA PHE A 60 8.12 -2.83 -0.44
C PHE A 60 7.38 -3.46 -1.62
N ALA A 61 8.13 -4.18 -2.43
CA ALA A 61 7.57 -5.19 -3.32
C ALA A 61 7.10 -6.38 -2.47
N ILE A 62 5.87 -6.83 -2.65
CA ILE A 62 5.35 -8.05 -2.02
C ILE A 62 5.64 -9.21 -2.94
N CYS A 63 6.41 -10.17 -2.46
CA CYS A 63 6.76 -11.37 -3.21
C CYS A 63 6.35 -12.64 -2.45
N LEU A 64 6.03 -13.69 -3.19
CA LEU A 64 5.94 -15.05 -2.65
C LEU A 64 7.34 -15.60 -2.31
N SER A 65 7.41 -16.76 -1.66
CA SER A 65 8.68 -17.38 -1.26
C SER A 65 9.61 -17.73 -2.43
N ASP A 66 9.08 -17.90 -3.63
CA ASP A 66 9.83 -18.10 -4.88
C ASP A 66 10.24 -16.80 -5.58
N ASN A 67 10.07 -15.65 -4.91
CA ASN A 67 10.30 -14.29 -5.41
C ASN A 67 9.32 -13.84 -6.50
N THR A 68 8.21 -14.53 -6.72
CA THR A 68 7.14 -14.06 -7.62
C THR A 68 6.53 -12.78 -7.05
N LEU A 69 6.61 -11.66 -7.79
CA LEU A 69 6.03 -10.38 -7.42
C LEU A 69 4.51 -10.44 -7.52
N ILE A 70 3.82 -10.10 -6.43
CA ILE A 70 2.35 -10.16 -6.34
C ILE A 70 1.70 -8.82 -5.99
N GLY A 71 2.47 -7.80 -5.59
CA GLY A 71 1.90 -6.50 -5.22
C GLY A 71 2.90 -5.55 -4.60
N SER A 72 2.38 -4.54 -3.95
CA SER A 72 3.12 -3.49 -3.25
C SER A 72 2.47 -3.12 -1.94
N ILE A 73 3.29 -2.75 -0.96
CA ILE A 73 2.86 -2.15 0.30
C ILE A 73 3.90 -1.13 0.76
N GLY A 74 3.48 -0.06 1.40
CA GLY A 74 4.42 0.92 1.94
C GLY A 74 3.78 1.88 2.92
N LEU A 75 4.65 2.69 3.53
CA LEU A 75 4.30 3.77 4.44
C LEU A 75 4.56 5.11 3.74
N LEU A 76 3.61 6.00 3.79
CA LEU A 76 3.66 7.38 3.33
C LEU A 76 3.80 8.26 4.57
N LEU A 77 4.98 8.82 4.78
CA LEU A 77 5.27 9.69 5.90
C LEU A 77 4.74 11.11 5.67
N GLN A 78 4.99 12.01 6.65
CA GLN A 78 4.63 13.41 6.53
C GLN A 78 5.15 14.02 5.22
N GLY A 79 4.27 14.70 4.47
CA GLY A 79 4.58 15.29 3.16
C GLY A 79 4.51 14.33 1.97
N GLU A 80 4.39 13.03 2.19
CA GLU A 80 4.21 12.01 1.14
C GLU A 80 2.73 11.58 1.01
N SER A 81 1.99 11.56 2.14
CA SER A 81 0.58 11.22 2.18
C SER A 81 -0.31 12.37 1.71
N ARG A 82 -1.44 12.03 1.09
CA ARG A 82 -2.52 12.97 0.79
C ARG A 82 -3.40 13.29 2.01
N LEU A 83 -3.32 12.45 3.05
CA LEU A 83 -3.85 12.77 4.37
C LEU A 83 -2.86 13.68 5.09
N SER A 84 -3.35 14.55 5.97
CA SER A 84 -2.50 15.38 6.82
C SER A 84 -1.98 14.55 8.00
N VAL A 85 -0.94 13.73 7.74
CA VAL A 85 -0.31 12.91 8.78
C VAL A 85 0.75 13.72 9.54
N GLY A 86 0.89 13.48 10.84
CA GLY A 86 1.87 14.13 11.70
C GLY A 86 3.29 13.57 11.54
N GLU A 87 4.24 14.15 12.28
CA GLU A 87 5.67 13.81 12.20
C GLU A 87 5.96 12.34 12.57
N ASN A 88 5.25 11.78 13.55
CA ASN A 88 5.40 10.39 14.00
C ASN A 88 4.24 9.51 13.53
N GLU A 89 3.70 9.81 12.38
CA GLU A 89 2.57 9.12 11.79
C GLU A 89 2.87 8.74 10.34
N ALA A 90 2.14 7.75 9.83
CA ALA A 90 2.20 7.37 8.41
C ALA A 90 0.85 6.90 7.90
N GLU A 91 0.62 7.08 6.60
CA GLU A 91 -0.46 6.38 5.90
C GLU A 91 0.09 5.08 5.32
N ILE A 92 -0.58 3.95 5.55
CA ILE A 92 -0.29 2.69 4.90
C ILE A 92 -1.04 2.61 3.57
N GLY A 93 -0.32 2.36 2.49
CA GLY A 93 -0.87 2.17 1.16
C GLY A 93 -0.44 0.84 0.55
N TYR A 94 -1.33 0.19 -0.20
CA TYR A 94 -1.04 -1.12 -0.78
C TYR A 94 -1.93 -1.49 -1.97
N TRP A 95 -1.47 -2.46 -2.76
CA TRP A 95 -2.25 -3.15 -3.78
C TRP A 95 -1.72 -4.56 -4.03
N LEU A 96 -2.57 -5.45 -4.55
CA LEU A 96 -2.21 -6.79 -5.04
C LEU A 96 -2.71 -7.00 -6.46
N GLY A 97 -2.00 -7.83 -7.20
CA GLY A 97 -2.48 -8.40 -8.44
C GLY A 97 -3.78 -9.18 -8.23
N GLU A 98 -4.68 -9.14 -9.21
CA GLU A 98 -6.03 -9.71 -9.11
C GLU A 98 -6.02 -11.20 -8.78
N ASP A 99 -5.10 -11.97 -9.38
CA ASP A 99 -4.94 -13.41 -9.15
C ASP A 99 -4.58 -13.78 -7.70
N PHE A 100 -4.16 -12.80 -6.89
CA PHE A 100 -3.72 -12.99 -5.51
C PHE A 100 -4.73 -12.51 -4.47
N TRP A 101 -5.89 -12.00 -4.90
CA TRP A 101 -6.94 -11.56 -3.99
C TRP A 101 -7.60 -12.72 -3.25
N GLY A 102 -8.19 -12.44 -2.09
CA GLY A 102 -8.96 -13.40 -1.29
C GLY A 102 -8.14 -14.46 -0.56
N LYS A 103 -6.81 -14.46 -0.70
CA LYS A 103 -5.91 -15.48 -0.11
C LYS A 103 -5.26 -15.06 1.22
N GLY A 104 -5.60 -13.86 1.72
CA GLY A 104 -5.09 -13.32 2.99
C GLY A 104 -3.70 -12.70 2.89
N TYR A 105 -3.07 -12.66 1.72
CA TYR A 105 -1.72 -12.12 1.55
C TYR A 105 -1.60 -10.65 1.98
N MET A 106 -2.58 -9.81 1.62
CA MET A 106 -2.50 -8.40 2.00
C MET A 106 -2.63 -8.18 3.50
N THR A 107 -3.49 -8.93 4.18
CA THR A 107 -3.60 -8.86 5.66
C THR A 107 -2.28 -9.29 6.32
N GLU A 108 -1.63 -10.34 5.80
CA GLU A 108 -0.34 -10.83 6.31
C GLU A 108 0.78 -9.79 6.09
N ALA A 109 0.86 -9.20 4.91
CA ALA A 109 1.82 -8.14 4.59
C ALA A 109 1.60 -6.89 5.44
N ALA A 110 0.33 -6.46 5.58
CA ALA A 110 -0.02 -5.28 6.35
C ALA A 110 0.33 -5.42 7.84
N LEU A 111 0.03 -6.56 8.46
CA LEU A 111 0.40 -6.84 9.86
C LEU A 111 1.91 -6.73 10.07
N GLN A 112 2.73 -7.24 9.14
CA GLN A 112 4.18 -7.15 9.22
C GLN A 112 4.70 -5.71 9.07
N VAL A 113 4.10 -4.92 8.16
CA VAL A 113 4.48 -3.51 7.96
C VAL A 113 4.01 -2.65 9.15
N ILE A 114 2.86 -2.95 9.75
CA ILE A 114 2.37 -2.30 10.97
C ILE A 114 3.35 -2.55 12.12
N HIS A 115 3.75 -3.80 12.33
CA HIS A 115 4.75 -4.14 13.36
C HIS A 115 6.06 -3.37 13.14
N TYR A 116 6.57 -3.36 11.91
CA TYR A 116 7.76 -2.59 11.55
C TYR A 116 7.59 -1.09 11.83
N ALA A 117 6.45 -0.51 11.48
CA ALA A 117 6.15 0.91 11.69
C ALA A 117 6.13 1.29 13.17
N LEU A 118 5.45 0.50 14.00
CA LEU A 118 5.25 0.81 15.42
C LEU A 118 6.46 0.46 16.28
N GLU A 119 7.16 -0.64 15.99
CA GLU A 119 8.25 -1.13 16.84
C GLU A 119 9.63 -0.65 16.38
N GLU A 120 9.86 -0.54 15.08
CA GLU A 120 11.20 -0.20 14.58
C GLU A 120 11.32 1.26 14.14
N LEU A 121 10.26 1.83 13.52
CA LEU A 121 10.24 3.26 13.18
C LEU A 121 9.71 4.12 14.31
N SER A 122 9.21 3.51 15.41
CA SER A 122 8.63 4.21 16.57
C SER A 122 7.50 5.17 16.21
N LEU A 123 6.75 4.86 15.15
CA LEU A 123 5.56 5.63 14.80
C LEU A 123 4.49 5.42 15.88
N THR A 124 3.71 6.46 16.16
CA THR A 124 2.67 6.44 17.20
C THR A 124 1.29 6.18 16.64
N GLN A 125 1.10 6.48 15.34
CA GLN A 125 -0.20 6.35 14.70
C GLN A 125 -0.05 6.01 13.22
N LEU A 126 -0.92 5.11 12.75
CA LEU A 126 -1.06 4.77 11.35
C LEU A 126 -2.45 5.13 10.84
N TRP A 127 -2.49 5.56 9.60
CA TRP A 127 -3.69 5.92 8.86
C TRP A 127 -3.84 5.02 7.64
N ALA A 128 -5.08 4.81 7.22
CA ALA A 128 -5.39 4.15 5.95
C ALA A 128 -6.58 4.85 5.31
N SER A 129 -6.46 5.19 4.02
CA SER A 129 -7.55 5.74 3.22
C SER A 129 -8.05 4.68 2.23
N VAL A 130 -9.35 4.41 2.25
CA VAL A 130 -9.97 3.34 1.47
C VAL A 130 -11.19 3.89 0.74
N TYR A 131 -11.33 3.59 -0.55
CA TYR A 131 -12.56 3.93 -1.27
C TYR A 131 -13.78 3.26 -0.62
N LYS A 132 -14.85 4.01 -0.45
CA LYS A 132 -16.09 3.52 0.17
C LYS A 132 -16.64 2.26 -0.53
N GLU A 133 -16.43 2.14 -1.83
CA GLU A 133 -16.87 0.98 -2.63
C GLU A 133 -15.89 -0.20 -2.54
N ASN A 134 -14.67 -0.02 -1.99
CA ASN A 134 -13.66 -1.07 -1.91
C ASN A 134 -13.79 -1.89 -0.61
N ILE A 135 -14.85 -2.70 -0.52
CA ILE A 135 -15.16 -3.53 0.66
C ILE A 135 -14.01 -4.49 1.00
N ALA A 136 -13.28 -4.99 -0.01
CA ALA A 136 -12.15 -5.88 0.22
C ALA A 136 -11.04 -5.19 1.01
N SER A 137 -10.69 -3.95 0.65
CA SER A 137 -9.68 -3.16 1.37
C SER A 137 -10.16 -2.75 2.77
N GLN A 138 -11.45 -2.41 2.96
CA GLN A 138 -12.01 -2.14 4.28
C GLN A 138 -11.82 -3.34 5.21
N ARG A 139 -12.13 -4.55 4.74
CA ARG A 139 -11.91 -5.78 5.52
C ARG A 139 -10.46 -6.04 5.87
N VAL A 140 -9.51 -5.66 5.01
CA VAL A 140 -8.08 -5.78 5.31
C VAL A 140 -7.70 -4.86 6.46
N VAL A 141 -8.01 -3.57 6.39
CA VAL A 141 -7.63 -2.61 7.46
C VAL A 141 -8.32 -2.96 8.78
N GLU A 142 -9.59 -3.36 8.76
CA GLU A 142 -10.32 -3.78 9.97
C GLU A 142 -9.70 -5.03 10.60
N LYS A 143 -9.32 -6.05 9.81
CA LYS A 143 -8.61 -7.25 10.30
C LYS A 143 -7.23 -6.93 10.87
N CYS A 144 -6.59 -5.86 10.40
CA CYS A 144 -5.32 -5.37 10.93
C CYS A 144 -5.46 -4.50 12.18
N GLY A 145 -6.70 -4.31 12.70
CA GLY A 145 -6.96 -3.57 13.94
C GLY A 145 -7.22 -2.08 13.75
N PHE A 146 -7.26 -1.59 12.52
CA PHE A 146 -7.66 -0.21 12.26
C PHE A 146 -9.13 0.00 12.60
N ARG A 147 -9.45 1.21 13.09
CA ARG A 147 -10.81 1.65 13.40
C ARG A 147 -11.19 2.80 12.50
N TYR A 148 -12.45 2.81 12.05
CA TYR A 148 -13.00 3.93 11.30
C TYR A 148 -12.86 5.24 12.10
N HIS A 149 -12.41 6.29 11.44
CA HIS A 149 -12.21 7.61 12.04
C HIS A 149 -13.17 8.65 11.44
N HIS A 150 -13.15 8.85 10.11
CA HIS A 150 -14.04 9.80 9.43
C HIS A 150 -14.14 9.49 7.93
N THR A 151 -15.05 10.20 7.26
CA THR A 151 -15.24 10.13 5.82
C THR A 151 -14.80 11.43 5.16
N LEU A 152 -14.07 11.33 4.06
CA LEU A 152 -13.78 12.42 3.14
C LEU A 152 -14.69 12.28 1.91
N GLU A 153 -15.65 13.18 1.78
CA GLU A 153 -16.50 13.24 0.60
C GLU A 153 -15.77 14.00 -0.51
N ASP A 154 -16.02 13.60 -1.75
CA ASP A 154 -15.51 14.29 -2.93
C ASP A 154 -13.99 14.47 -2.99
N PHE A 155 -13.24 13.47 -2.46
CA PHE A 155 -11.77 13.49 -2.37
C PHE A 155 -11.15 13.30 -3.76
N LEU A 156 -10.29 14.25 -4.18
CA LEU A 156 -9.67 14.24 -5.51
C LEU A 156 -8.50 13.26 -5.60
N PHE A 157 -8.51 12.42 -6.63
CA PHE A 157 -7.38 11.59 -7.07
C PHE A 157 -6.78 12.16 -8.35
N PRO A 158 -5.75 13.01 -8.25
CA PRO A 158 -5.25 13.81 -9.39
C PRO A 158 -4.76 12.97 -10.56
N LEU A 159 -4.15 11.79 -10.30
CA LEU A 159 -3.59 10.94 -11.33
C LEU A 159 -4.65 10.35 -12.28
N ILE A 160 -5.86 10.15 -11.78
CA ILE A 160 -6.98 9.64 -12.60
C ILE A 160 -8.02 10.72 -12.91
N GLY A 161 -7.90 11.91 -12.30
CA GLY A 161 -8.84 13.01 -12.48
C GLY A 161 -10.24 12.76 -11.91
N GLU A 162 -10.39 11.76 -11.02
CA GLU A 162 -11.67 11.37 -10.43
C GLU A 162 -11.78 11.81 -8.97
N ARG A 163 -13.03 11.95 -8.50
CA ARG A 163 -13.35 12.21 -7.10
C ARG A 163 -14.14 11.05 -6.52
N HIS A 164 -13.77 10.63 -5.31
CA HIS A 164 -14.37 9.50 -4.62
C HIS A 164 -14.67 9.82 -3.17
N THR A 165 -15.65 9.15 -2.60
CA THR A 165 -15.83 9.08 -1.15
C THR A 165 -14.80 8.12 -0.56
N VAL A 166 -14.02 8.60 0.40
CA VAL A 166 -12.95 7.86 1.05
C VAL A 166 -13.26 7.69 2.53
N LEU A 167 -13.19 6.47 3.01
CA LEU A 167 -13.23 6.16 4.44
C LEU A 167 -11.80 6.20 4.98
N VAL A 168 -11.61 6.98 6.03
CA VAL A 168 -10.32 7.09 6.72
C VAL A 168 -10.37 6.27 8.00
N TYR A 169 -9.39 5.41 8.16
CA TYR A 169 -9.20 4.54 9.31
C TYR A 169 -7.90 4.90 10.04
N THR A 170 -7.84 4.63 11.32
CA THR A 170 -6.64 4.86 12.14
C THR A 170 -6.33 3.67 13.04
N LEU A 171 -5.04 3.49 13.32
CA LEU A 171 -4.50 2.55 14.30
C LEU A 171 -3.48 3.30 15.16
N GLN A 172 -3.71 3.35 16.46
CA GLN A 172 -2.77 3.93 17.43
C GLN A 172 -1.94 2.84 18.07
N LYS A 173 -0.68 3.14 18.37
CA LYS A 173 0.13 2.29 19.23
C LYS A 173 -0.45 2.34 20.63
N ASP A 174 -0.79 1.18 21.20
CA ASP A 174 -1.20 1.10 22.60
C ASP A 174 -0.05 1.64 23.46
N MET A 175 -0.31 2.75 24.18
CA MET A 175 0.63 3.24 25.19
C MET A 175 0.56 2.29 26.38
N GLN A 176 1.60 1.47 26.54
CA GLN A 176 1.84 0.68 27.75
C GLN A 176 2.37 1.57 28.88
#